data_093b52eec60b9790c0d0f085337a5e99
#
_entry.id   093b52eec60b9790c0d0f085337a5e99
#
_cell.length_a   1.000
_cell.length_b   1.000
_cell.length_c   1.000
_cell.angle_alpha   90.00
_cell.angle_beta   90.00
_cell.angle_gamma   90.00
#
_symmetry.space_group_name_H-M   'P 1'
#
loop_
_entity.id
_entity.type
_entity.pdbx_description
1 polymer ?
#
loop_
_entity_poly.entity_id
_entity_poly.type
_entity_poly.pdbx_seq_one_letter_code
_entity_poly.pdbx_strand_id
1 'polypeptide(L)'
;VTVDGKTVHGDVAWGGNWFFLCHDHGLDVNMSNLEALTEFSWRVREQLTANGITGANGAEIDHVELFASTPDADSKSFVLCPGKAYDRSPCGTGTSAKLACLYADGKLQAGQTWKQQSVVGSIFEGSVQVDGDKIIPTITGEAWVMAEGVILVDERDPFGSGI
;
A
#
# COMPACT_ATOMS: atom_id res chain seq x y z
N VAL A 1 -17.23 -4.62 -2.73
CA VAL A 1 -17.96 -3.40 -2.29
C VAL A 1 -18.55 -2.68 -3.49
N THR A 2 -19.55 -1.83 -3.27
CA THR A 2 -20.16 -1.01 -4.33
C THR A 2 -19.82 0.46 -4.09
N VAL A 3 -19.20 1.08 -5.09
CA VAL A 3 -18.85 2.52 -5.08
C VAL A 3 -19.48 3.17 -6.30
N ASP A 4 -20.26 4.23 -6.10
CA ASP A 4 -20.97 4.96 -7.15
C ASP A 4 -21.80 4.06 -8.09
N GLY A 5 -22.43 3.02 -7.54
CA GLY A 5 -23.22 2.05 -8.30
C GLY A 5 -22.42 1.00 -9.07
N LYS A 6 -21.08 1.04 -9.02
CA LYS A 6 -20.18 0.06 -9.61
C LYS A 6 -19.68 -0.91 -8.53
N THR A 7 -19.78 -2.21 -8.79
CA THR A 7 -19.14 -3.22 -7.94
C THR A 7 -17.64 -3.23 -8.18
N VAL A 8 -16.90 -3.20 -7.08
CA VAL A 8 -15.43 -3.21 -7.05
C VAL A 8 -14.98 -4.42 -6.26
N HIS A 9 -14.07 -5.21 -6.82
CA HIS A 9 -13.52 -6.41 -6.21
C HIS A 9 -12.08 -6.16 -5.77
N GLY A 10 -11.66 -6.85 -4.72
CA GLY A 10 -10.30 -6.78 -4.22
C GLY A 10 -10.05 -7.82 -3.15
N ASP A 11 -8.79 -7.98 -2.81
CA ASP A 11 -8.31 -8.88 -1.77
C ASP A 11 -8.11 -8.12 -0.48
N VAL A 12 -8.47 -8.73 0.65
CA VAL A 12 -8.11 -8.24 1.97
C VAL A 12 -6.84 -8.96 2.42
N ALA A 13 -5.76 -8.23 2.61
CA ALA A 13 -4.46 -8.82 2.90
C ALA A 13 -3.68 -8.04 3.97
N TRP A 14 -2.82 -8.75 4.69
CA TRP A 14 -1.91 -8.22 5.70
C TRP A 14 -0.48 -8.15 5.18
N GLY A 15 0.15 -6.98 5.31
CA GLY A 15 1.56 -6.79 4.99
C GLY A 15 2.32 -5.98 6.05
N GLY A 16 1.74 -5.84 7.25
CA GLY A 16 2.15 -4.94 8.34
C GLY A 16 1.03 -3.95 8.70
N ASN A 17 0.14 -3.70 7.73
CA ASN A 17 -1.16 -3.04 7.85
C ASN A 17 -2.19 -3.88 7.10
N TRP A 18 -3.48 -3.65 7.34
CA TRP A 18 -4.55 -4.26 6.56
C TRP A 18 -4.84 -3.44 5.30
N PHE A 19 -4.83 -4.12 4.18
CA PHE A 19 -5.05 -3.54 2.86
C PHE A 19 -6.31 -4.11 2.20
N PHE A 20 -6.97 -3.27 1.40
CA PHE A 20 -7.85 -3.70 0.33
C PHE A 20 -7.11 -3.45 -1.00
N LEU A 21 -6.78 -4.53 -1.70
CA LEU A 21 -5.99 -4.56 -2.94
C LEU A 21 -6.93 -4.67 -4.14
N CYS A 22 -7.04 -3.64 -4.98
CA CYS A 22 -8.03 -3.54 -6.04
C CYS A 22 -7.41 -3.32 -7.42
N HIS A 23 -7.92 -4.03 -8.43
CA HIS A 23 -7.50 -3.94 -9.83
C HIS A 23 -8.60 -3.41 -10.77
N ASP A 24 -9.89 -3.58 -10.44
CA ASP A 24 -11.01 -3.30 -11.34
C ASP A 24 -11.66 -1.93 -11.15
N HIS A 25 -10.92 -0.99 -10.57
CA HIS A 25 -11.39 0.37 -10.25
C HIS A 25 -11.67 1.23 -11.48
N GLY A 26 -10.98 1.03 -12.60
CA GLY A 26 -11.22 1.71 -13.88
C GLY A 26 -10.69 3.14 -13.95
N LEU A 27 -9.79 3.54 -13.05
CA LEU A 27 -9.13 4.85 -13.04
C LEU A 27 -7.69 4.73 -13.55
N ASP A 28 -7.18 5.78 -14.19
CA ASP A 28 -5.76 5.86 -14.55
C ASP A 28 -4.92 6.18 -13.31
N VAL A 29 -3.94 5.33 -13.03
CA VAL A 29 -2.99 5.51 -11.92
C VAL A 29 -1.84 6.40 -12.36
N ASN A 30 -1.96 7.70 -12.16
CA ASN A 30 -0.95 8.70 -12.48
C ASN A 30 -1.12 9.96 -11.62
N MET A 31 -0.08 10.81 -11.61
CA MET A 31 -0.02 12.02 -10.79
C MET A 31 -1.09 13.06 -11.15
N SER A 32 -1.55 13.13 -12.40
CA SER A 32 -2.60 14.08 -12.81
C SER A 32 -3.99 13.67 -12.34
N ASN A 33 -4.15 12.45 -11.83
CA ASN A 33 -5.42 11.88 -11.39
C ASN A 33 -5.51 11.67 -9.87
N LEU A 34 -4.60 12.27 -9.10
CA LEU A 34 -4.48 12.03 -7.65
C LEU A 34 -5.77 12.29 -6.88
N GLU A 35 -6.49 13.37 -7.21
CA GLU A 35 -7.74 13.73 -6.53
C GLU A 35 -8.79 12.62 -6.72
N ALA A 36 -9.01 12.17 -7.95
CA ALA A 36 -9.97 11.11 -8.25
C ALA A 36 -9.57 9.77 -7.62
N LEU A 37 -8.26 9.42 -7.63
CA LEU A 37 -7.74 8.22 -6.98
C LEU A 37 -7.97 8.28 -5.46
N THR A 38 -7.70 9.43 -4.83
CA THR A 38 -7.89 9.64 -3.39
C THR A 38 -9.36 9.53 -3.01
N GLU A 39 -10.25 10.22 -3.71
CA GLU A 39 -11.67 10.22 -3.41
C GLU A 39 -12.32 8.85 -3.66
N PHE A 40 -11.92 8.15 -4.74
CA PHE A 40 -12.40 6.80 -5.00
C PHE A 40 -11.95 5.82 -3.90
N SER A 41 -10.66 5.82 -3.56
CA SER A 41 -10.12 4.94 -2.50
C SER A 41 -10.74 5.23 -1.15
N TRP A 42 -11.03 6.50 -0.85
CA TRP A 42 -11.72 6.88 0.38
C TRP A 42 -13.13 6.30 0.44
N ARG A 43 -13.91 6.40 -0.66
CA ARG A 43 -15.24 5.79 -0.75
C ARG A 43 -15.20 4.27 -0.66
N VAL A 44 -14.18 3.63 -1.24
CA VAL A 44 -13.95 2.19 -1.05
C VAL A 44 -13.81 1.87 0.45
N ARG A 45 -12.97 2.62 1.17
CA ARG A 45 -12.76 2.44 2.61
C ARG A 45 -14.04 2.63 3.40
N GLU A 46 -14.83 3.67 3.12
CA GLU A 46 -16.13 3.89 3.74
C GLU A 46 -17.09 2.71 3.50
N GLN A 47 -17.10 2.16 2.29
CA GLN A 47 -17.93 1.00 1.95
C GLN A 47 -17.44 -0.29 2.63
N LEU A 48 -16.14 -0.50 2.79
CA LEU A 48 -15.61 -1.62 3.57
C LEU A 48 -16.15 -1.56 5.01
N THR A 49 -16.03 -0.41 5.65
CA THR A 49 -16.53 -0.19 7.02
C THR A 49 -18.05 -0.37 7.11
N ALA A 50 -18.82 0.24 6.20
CA ALA A 50 -20.27 0.16 6.19
C ALA A 50 -20.80 -1.26 5.98
N ASN A 51 -20.07 -2.10 5.25
CA ASN A 51 -20.43 -3.50 5.00
C ASN A 51 -19.80 -4.48 6.01
N GLY A 52 -19.12 -3.99 7.05
CA GLY A 52 -18.49 -4.82 8.07
C GLY A 52 -17.35 -5.71 7.53
N ILE A 53 -16.71 -5.30 6.43
CA ILE A 53 -15.54 -5.99 5.85
C ILE A 53 -14.31 -5.55 6.63
N THR A 54 -13.65 -6.50 7.27
CA THR A 54 -12.52 -6.26 8.17
C THR A 54 -11.38 -7.23 7.89
N GLY A 55 -10.20 -6.92 8.41
CA GLY A 55 -9.12 -7.87 8.58
C GLY A 55 -9.43 -8.90 9.67
N ALA A 56 -8.46 -9.72 10.04
CA ALA A 56 -8.60 -10.72 11.08
C ALA A 56 -8.98 -10.07 12.43
N ASN A 57 -9.81 -10.78 13.20
CA ASN A 57 -10.30 -10.36 14.52
C ASN A 57 -11.02 -8.99 14.53
N GLY A 58 -11.62 -8.61 13.40
CA GLY A 58 -12.34 -7.34 13.29
C GLY A 58 -11.45 -6.12 13.11
N ALA A 59 -10.18 -6.31 12.76
CA ALA A 59 -9.25 -5.21 12.52
C ALA A 59 -9.69 -4.34 11.33
N GLU A 60 -9.58 -3.03 11.49
CA GLU A 60 -9.91 -2.08 10.42
C GLU A 60 -8.97 -2.25 9.22
N ILE A 61 -9.55 -2.17 8.01
CA ILE A 61 -8.78 -2.04 6.77
C ILE A 61 -8.55 -0.55 6.55
N ASP A 62 -7.36 -0.07 6.90
CA ASP A 62 -7.02 1.34 6.94
C ASP A 62 -6.32 1.85 5.66
N HIS A 63 -5.91 0.92 4.79
CA HIS A 63 -5.27 1.22 3.50
C HIS A 63 -6.07 0.65 2.33
N VAL A 64 -6.12 1.41 1.24
CA VAL A 64 -6.66 0.96 -0.05
C VAL A 64 -5.60 1.15 -1.12
N GLU A 65 -5.28 0.10 -1.85
CA GLU A 65 -4.28 0.13 -2.91
C GLU A 65 -4.91 -0.21 -4.26
N LEU A 66 -4.78 0.72 -5.21
CA LEU A 66 -5.30 0.61 -6.57
C LEU A 66 -4.16 0.29 -7.54
N PHE A 67 -4.33 -0.76 -8.34
CA PHE A 67 -3.29 -1.24 -9.25
C PHE A 67 -3.61 -0.98 -10.71
N ALA A 68 -2.58 -0.70 -11.50
CA ALA A 68 -2.64 -0.58 -12.95
C ALA A 68 -1.43 -1.25 -13.61
N SER A 69 -1.55 -1.52 -14.90
CA SER A 69 -0.42 -1.93 -15.74
C SER A 69 0.51 -0.75 -16.02
N THR A 70 1.78 -1.04 -16.22
CA THR A 70 2.82 -0.07 -16.59
C THR A 70 3.86 -0.76 -17.47
N PRO A 71 4.51 -0.07 -18.42
CA PRO A 71 5.62 -0.64 -19.18
C PRO A 71 6.94 -0.73 -18.39
N ASP A 72 7.04 -0.03 -17.25
CA ASP A 72 8.29 0.16 -16.52
C ASP A 72 8.51 -0.84 -15.38
N ALA A 73 7.44 -1.56 -14.98
CA ALA A 73 7.45 -2.51 -13.87
C ALA A 73 6.36 -3.58 -14.06
N ASP A 74 6.32 -4.57 -13.18
CA ASP A 74 5.28 -5.61 -13.23
C ASP A 74 3.90 -5.07 -12.86
N SER A 75 3.86 -4.00 -12.04
CA SER A 75 2.63 -3.30 -11.67
C SER A 75 2.94 -1.88 -11.21
N LYS A 76 1.93 -1.00 -11.28
CA LYS A 76 1.94 0.35 -10.73
C LYS A 76 0.80 0.49 -9.72
N SER A 77 1.00 1.24 -8.64
CA SER A 77 -0.03 1.44 -7.64
C SER A 77 -0.18 2.89 -7.17
N PHE A 78 -1.39 3.17 -6.69
CA PHE A 78 -1.72 4.31 -5.83
C PHE A 78 -2.18 3.74 -4.49
N VAL A 79 -1.65 4.27 -3.38
CA VAL A 79 -1.97 3.81 -2.03
C VAL A 79 -2.58 4.95 -1.23
N LEU A 80 -3.83 4.76 -0.80
CA LEU A 80 -4.47 5.62 0.20
C LEU A 80 -4.05 5.15 1.59
N CYS A 81 -3.49 6.07 2.37
CA CYS A 81 -3.14 5.90 3.78
C CYS A 81 -4.19 6.53 4.70
N PRO A 82 -4.12 6.29 6.03
CA PRO A 82 -4.94 7.00 7.01
C PRO A 82 -4.88 8.52 6.85
N GLY A 83 -5.99 9.21 7.15
CA GLY A 83 -6.09 10.67 7.06
C GLY A 83 -6.18 11.23 5.63
N LYS A 84 -6.58 10.42 4.65
CA LYS A 84 -6.60 10.78 3.21
C LYS A 84 -5.22 11.16 2.64
N ALA A 85 -4.13 10.77 3.28
CA ALA A 85 -2.81 10.88 2.69
C ALA A 85 -2.61 9.79 1.63
N TYR A 86 -1.72 10.01 0.67
CA TYR A 86 -1.29 8.97 -0.25
C TYR A 86 0.21 8.72 -0.11
N ASP A 87 0.62 7.47 -0.37
CA ASP A 87 2.04 7.11 -0.37
C ASP A 87 2.69 7.53 -1.70
N ARG A 88 3.81 8.23 -1.62
CA ARG A 88 4.62 8.58 -2.79
C ARG A 88 5.56 7.45 -3.20
N SER A 89 5.89 6.55 -2.27
CA SER A 89 6.61 5.31 -2.55
C SER A 89 5.65 4.22 -3.06
N PRO A 90 6.16 3.07 -3.53
CA PRO A 90 5.31 1.92 -3.85
C PRO A 90 4.63 1.28 -2.63
N CYS A 91 4.84 1.79 -1.42
CA CYS A 91 4.39 1.25 -0.14
C CYS A 91 4.99 -0.12 0.21
N GLY A 92 5.85 -0.19 1.22
CA GLY A 92 6.53 -1.43 1.61
C GLY A 92 5.56 -2.50 2.14
N THR A 93 4.62 -2.10 3.00
CA THR A 93 3.59 -3.00 3.55
C THR A 93 2.55 -3.39 2.49
N GLY A 94 2.14 -2.47 1.62
CA GLY A 94 1.24 -2.75 0.49
C GLY A 94 1.86 -3.72 -0.51
N THR A 95 3.10 -3.46 -0.92
CA THR A 95 3.86 -4.39 -1.78
C THR A 95 3.99 -5.76 -1.13
N SER A 96 4.27 -5.84 0.19
CA SER A 96 4.34 -7.10 0.93
C SER A 96 3.02 -7.87 0.90
N ALA A 97 1.90 -7.20 1.13
CA ALA A 97 0.56 -7.79 1.04
C ALA A 97 0.26 -8.30 -0.38
N LYS A 98 0.61 -7.50 -1.40
CA LYS A 98 0.45 -7.86 -2.82
C LYS A 98 1.25 -9.11 -3.18
N LEU A 99 2.52 -9.19 -2.77
CA LEU A 99 3.39 -10.34 -3.04
C LEU A 99 2.85 -11.62 -2.40
N ALA A 100 2.31 -11.52 -1.18
CA ALA A 100 1.69 -12.66 -0.50
C ALA A 100 0.47 -13.18 -1.26
N CYS A 101 -0.40 -12.29 -1.77
CA CYS A 101 -1.53 -12.67 -2.62
C CYS A 101 -1.08 -13.31 -3.93
N LEU A 102 -0.09 -12.72 -4.62
CA LEU A 102 0.45 -13.27 -5.86
C LEU A 102 1.05 -14.66 -5.67
N TYR A 103 1.76 -14.88 -4.56
CA TYR A 103 2.30 -16.20 -4.23
C TYR A 103 1.18 -17.21 -3.95
N ALA A 104 0.18 -16.83 -3.14
CA ALA A 104 -0.95 -17.70 -2.84
C ALA A 104 -1.77 -18.08 -4.07
N ASP A 105 -1.89 -17.16 -5.05
CA ASP A 105 -2.54 -17.39 -6.33
C ASP A 105 -1.67 -18.20 -7.33
N GLY A 106 -0.42 -18.55 -6.99
CA GLY A 106 0.53 -19.21 -7.88
C GLY A 106 1.04 -18.33 -9.03
N LYS A 107 0.85 -17.00 -8.93
CA LYS A 107 1.29 -16.00 -9.93
C LYS A 107 2.72 -15.51 -9.70
N LEU A 108 3.29 -15.78 -8.54
CA LEU A 108 4.67 -15.46 -8.16
C LEU A 108 5.31 -16.68 -7.52
N GLN A 109 6.56 -16.97 -7.87
CA GLN A 109 7.33 -18.05 -7.24
C GLN A 109 8.21 -17.52 -6.11
N ALA A 110 8.53 -18.37 -5.12
CA ALA A 110 9.48 -18.01 -4.07
C ALA A 110 10.85 -17.66 -4.69
N GLY A 111 11.44 -16.54 -4.25
CA GLY A 111 12.69 -15.98 -4.77
C GLY A 111 12.56 -15.23 -6.10
N GLN A 112 11.40 -15.25 -6.75
CA GLN A 112 11.16 -14.46 -7.95
C GLN A 112 11.05 -12.97 -7.58
N THR A 113 11.75 -12.11 -8.34
CA THR A 113 11.66 -10.66 -8.18
C THR A 113 10.41 -10.11 -8.87
N TRP A 114 9.71 -9.24 -8.17
CA TRP A 114 8.59 -8.42 -8.63
C TRP A 114 8.96 -6.95 -8.52
N LYS A 115 8.68 -6.16 -9.55
CA LYS A 115 8.87 -4.72 -9.56
C LYS A 115 7.54 -4.01 -9.37
N GLN A 116 7.41 -3.25 -8.30
CA GLN A 116 6.25 -2.41 -8.00
C GLN A 116 6.59 -0.95 -8.19
N GLN A 117 5.86 -0.26 -9.08
CA GLN A 117 6.01 1.17 -9.32
C GLN A 117 4.98 1.96 -8.49
N SER A 118 5.37 3.09 -7.94
CA SER A 118 4.46 4.04 -7.28
C SER A 118 3.75 4.95 -8.28
N VAL A 119 2.73 5.66 -7.82
CA VAL A 119 2.05 6.71 -8.59
C VAL A 119 3.02 7.81 -9.07
N VAL A 120 4.09 8.07 -8.31
CA VAL A 120 5.15 9.06 -8.62
C VAL A 120 6.18 8.52 -9.60
N GLY A 121 6.30 7.19 -9.74
CA GLY A 121 7.24 6.54 -10.65
C GLY A 121 8.45 5.88 -9.97
N SER A 122 8.62 5.98 -8.64
CA SER A 122 9.66 5.22 -7.93
C SER A 122 9.35 3.73 -7.94
N ILE A 123 10.38 2.88 -7.86
CA ILE A 123 10.24 1.43 -7.97
C ILE A 123 10.80 0.76 -6.71
N PHE A 124 10.04 -0.21 -6.16
CA PHE A 124 10.54 -1.21 -5.24
C PHE A 124 10.71 -2.53 -5.96
N GLU A 125 11.73 -3.28 -5.59
CA GLU A 125 11.88 -4.68 -5.92
C GLU A 125 11.47 -5.52 -4.72
N GLY A 126 10.62 -6.52 -4.95
CA GLY A 126 10.14 -7.39 -3.91
C GLY A 126 10.26 -8.86 -4.28
N SER A 127 10.41 -9.72 -3.30
CA SER A 127 10.37 -11.17 -3.45
C SER A 127 9.79 -11.81 -2.20
N VAL A 128 9.42 -13.08 -2.26
CA VAL A 128 8.95 -13.83 -1.10
C VAL A 128 9.83 -15.03 -0.83
N GLN A 129 10.03 -15.32 0.45
CA GLN A 129 10.52 -16.60 0.95
C GLN A 129 9.40 -17.30 1.70
N VAL A 130 9.46 -18.62 1.79
CA VAL A 130 8.47 -19.44 2.49
C VAL A 130 9.16 -20.22 3.59
N ASP A 131 8.63 -20.10 4.80
CA ASP A 131 9.10 -20.85 5.98
C ASP A 131 7.88 -21.49 6.65
N GLY A 132 7.68 -22.78 6.41
CA GLY A 132 6.47 -23.48 6.80
C GLY A 132 5.21 -22.83 6.20
N ASP A 133 4.30 -22.38 7.03
CA ASP A 133 3.06 -21.71 6.60
C ASP A 133 3.22 -20.18 6.45
N LYS A 134 4.43 -19.65 6.65
CA LYS A 134 4.69 -18.21 6.61
C LYS A 134 5.25 -17.79 5.27
N ILE A 135 4.65 -16.75 4.70
CA ILE A 135 5.18 -16.01 3.55
C ILE A 135 5.94 -14.80 4.11
N ILE A 136 7.23 -14.73 3.81
CA ILE A 136 8.14 -13.69 4.31
C ILE A 136 8.56 -12.84 3.11
N PRO A 137 7.97 -11.63 2.93
CA PRO A 137 8.37 -10.72 1.87
C PRO A 137 9.68 -10.01 2.20
N THR A 138 10.48 -9.77 1.18
CA THR A 138 11.65 -8.89 1.21
C THR A 138 11.43 -7.77 0.23
N ILE A 139 11.58 -6.52 0.68
CA ILE A 139 11.40 -5.32 -0.13
C ILE A 139 12.71 -4.57 -0.20
N THR A 140 13.13 -4.21 -1.41
CA THR A 140 14.31 -3.39 -1.69
C THR A 140 13.87 -2.09 -2.35
N GLY A 141 14.35 -0.95 -1.85
CA GLY A 141 14.09 0.38 -2.37
C GLY A 141 15.29 1.28 -2.21
N GLU A 142 15.19 2.50 -2.73
CA GLU A 142 16.23 3.53 -2.64
C GLU A 142 15.70 4.74 -1.87
N ALA A 143 16.61 5.37 -1.13
CA ALA A 143 16.36 6.64 -0.46
C ALA A 143 17.59 7.54 -0.57
N TRP A 144 17.35 8.85 -0.59
CA TRP A 144 18.42 9.85 -0.69
C TRP A 144 18.44 10.74 0.53
N VAL A 145 19.63 11.11 1.01
CA VAL A 145 19.78 12.11 2.08
C VAL A 145 19.37 13.47 1.52
N MET A 146 18.35 14.07 2.09
CA MET A 146 17.78 15.34 1.64
C MET A 146 18.19 16.53 2.49
N ALA A 147 18.57 16.29 3.76
CA ALA A 147 19.01 17.34 4.66
C ALA A 147 19.84 16.78 5.82
N GLU A 148 20.66 17.64 6.38
CA GLU A 148 21.33 17.48 7.67
C GLU A 148 20.95 18.65 8.57
N GLY A 149 20.74 18.42 9.86
CA GLY A 149 20.35 19.47 10.80
C GLY A 149 20.73 19.14 12.24
N VAL A 150 20.67 20.15 13.13
CA VAL A 150 20.88 20.02 14.57
C VAL A 150 19.56 20.29 15.26
N ILE A 151 19.16 19.40 16.16
CA ILE A 151 18.04 19.61 17.06
C ILE A 151 18.60 20.16 18.39
N LEU A 152 18.12 21.33 18.81
CA LEU A 152 18.45 21.91 20.09
C LEU A 152 17.37 21.49 21.11
N VAL A 153 17.80 20.83 22.16
CA VAL A 153 16.93 20.44 23.28
C VAL A 153 17.38 21.26 24.50
N ASP A 154 16.47 22.06 25.06
CA ASP A 154 16.72 22.80 26.30
C ASP A 154 16.30 21.91 27.48
N GLU A 155 17.20 21.71 28.45
CA GLU A 155 16.92 20.87 29.64
C GLU A 155 15.75 21.40 30.48
N ARG A 156 15.40 22.67 30.33
CA ARG A 156 14.28 23.32 31.01
C ARG A 156 12.95 23.16 30.30
N ASP A 157 12.97 22.66 29.05
CA ASP A 157 11.75 22.39 28.30
C ASP A 157 11.08 21.13 28.86
N PRO A 158 9.86 21.24 29.45
CA PRO A 158 9.15 20.09 30.00
C PRO A 158 8.80 19.04 28.92
N PHE A 159 8.85 19.38 27.61
CA PHE A 159 8.60 18.50 26.48
C PHE A 159 9.88 18.07 25.76
N GLY A 160 11.05 18.46 26.22
CA GLY A 160 12.33 18.21 25.58
C GLY A 160 12.67 16.72 25.36
N SER A 161 12.07 15.82 26.12
CA SER A 161 12.20 14.35 25.97
C SER A 161 11.06 13.69 25.19
N GLY A 162 10.15 14.49 24.63
CA GLY A 162 8.94 14.02 23.97
C GLY A 162 7.73 13.99 24.90
N ILE A 163 6.61 13.51 24.37
CA ILE A 163 5.33 13.39 25.08
C ILE A 163 5.09 11.94 25.44
#